data_dd0ba18c3bb707d209d9cc3c66f369a6
#
_entry.id   dd0ba18c3bb707d209d9cc3c66f369a6
#
_cell.length_a   1.000
_cell.length_b   1.000
_cell.length_c   1.000
_cell.angle_alpha   90.00
_cell.angle_beta   90.00
_cell.angle_gamma   90.00
#
_symmetry.space_group_name_H-M   'P 1'
#
loop_
_entity.id
_entity.type
_entity.pdbx_description
1 polymer ?
#
loop_
_entity_poly.entity_id
_entity_poly.type
_entity_poly.pdbx_seq_one_letter_code
_entity_poly.pdbx_strand_id
1 'polypeptide(L)'
;VLDVPAGEQLVVTVDTLVSGVHFPQDASPGDIAQRSLRVNLSDIAAMGAEPRWFTLALTLPEANKGWLQKFSQALAKDAATFGCALVGGDTTAGPLSITIQLFGTVPAGKALTRTGAQAGDKVYVTGSLGEGAAALPLFGIGEPVAIDCEVDREALLQRFYRPEPRLNEGLQLRDLASAALDISDGLIADLGHIAGSSDLGAEIQFEQLPVASWLKALA
;
A
#
# COMPACT_ATOMS: atom_id res chain seq x y z
N VAL A 1 -20.12 3.43 16.96
CA VAL A 1 -20.65 4.48 16.07
C VAL A 1 -19.47 5.36 15.68
N LEU A 2 -19.35 5.71 14.41
CA LEU A 2 -18.34 6.62 13.87
C LEU A 2 -19.08 7.81 13.25
N ASP A 3 -18.66 9.01 13.59
CA ASP A 3 -19.22 10.23 13.04
C ASP A 3 -18.26 10.79 11.97
N VAL A 4 -18.74 10.89 10.73
CA VAL A 4 -18.01 11.57 9.66
C VAL A 4 -18.21 13.08 9.85
N PRO A 5 -17.13 13.89 9.85
CA PRO A 5 -17.24 15.33 10.01
C PRO A 5 -18.17 15.95 8.95
N ALA A 6 -18.90 17.00 9.33
CA ALA A 6 -19.79 17.71 8.41
C ALA A 6 -18.97 18.29 7.24
N GLY A 7 -19.43 18.09 6.01
CA GLY A 7 -18.74 18.54 4.80
C GLY A 7 -17.65 17.58 4.30
N GLU A 8 -17.47 16.41 4.93
CA GLU A 8 -16.58 15.36 4.46
C GLU A 8 -17.36 14.16 3.91
N GLN A 9 -16.68 13.38 3.06
CA GLN A 9 -17.12 12.08 2.55
C GLN A 9 -16.26 10.98 3.15
N LEU A 10 -16.86 9.82 3.39
CA LEU A 10 -16.16 8.62 3.83
C LEU A 10 -15.52 7.91 2.65
N VAL A 11 -14.24 7.59 2.79
CA VAL A 11 -13.50 6.70 1.89
C VAL A 11 -13.28 5.39 2.64
N VAL A 12 -13.48 4.28 1.95
CA VAL A 12 -13.35 2.93 2.54
C VAL A 12 -12.52 2.07 1.61
N THR A 13 -11.55 1.38 2.18
CA THR A 13 -10.78 0.33 1.49
C THR A 13 -10.70 -0.93 2.34
N VAL A 14 -10.40 -2.06 1.73
CA VAL A 14 -10.19 -3.34 2.42
C VAL A 14 -9.19 -4.20 1.67
N ASP A 15 -8.16 -4.67 2.40
CA ASP A 15 -7.20 -5.64 1.91
C ASP A 15 -7.10 -6.83 2.84
N THR A 16 -6.87 -8.00 2.24
CA THR A 16 -6.59 -9.25 2.95
C THR A 16 -5.22 -9.77 2.56
N LEU A 17 -4.34 -9.92 3.54
CA LEU A 17 -3.03 -10.54 3.38
C LEU A 17 -3.06 -11.96 3.92
N VAL A 18 -2.61 -12.92 3.11
CA VAL A 18 -2.58 -14.36 3.42
C VAL A 18 -1.14 -14.85 3.47
N SER A 19 -0.80 -15.60 4.51
CA SER A 19 0.51 -16.23 4.68
C SER A 19 0.85 -17.17 3.53
N GLY A 20 2.07 -17.09 3.02
CA GLY A 20 2.53 -17.86 1.87
C GLY A 20 2.04 -17.35 0.51
N VAL A 21 1.21 -16.30 0.48
CA VAL A 21 0.73 -15.64 -0.74
C VAL A 21 1.22 -14.19 -0.80
N HIS A 22 0.91 -13.39 0.21
CA HIS A 22 1.22 -11.96 0.24
C HIS A 22 2.44 -11.63 1.13
N PHE A 23 2.87 -12.58 1.92
CA PHE A 23 4.09 -12.52 2.73
C PHE A 23 4.59 -13.94 3.03
N PRO A 24 5.90 -14.14 3.22
CA PRO A 24 6.48 -15.44 3.57
C PRO A 24 5.91 -16.01 4.87
N GLN A 25 5.87 -17.35 4.99
CA GLN A 25 5.34 -18.01 6.16
C GLN A 25 6.16 -17.74 7.45
N ASP A 26 7.43 -17.44 7.30
CA ASP A 26 8.38 -17.12 8.37
C ASP A 26 8.52 -15.62 8.64
N ALA A 27 7.70 -14.80 8.00
CA ALA A 27 7.70 -13.36 8.22
C ALA A 27 7.45 -12.99 9.69
N SER A 28 8.13 -11.95 10.17
CA SER A 28 7.96 -11.52 11.56
C SER A 28 6.56 -10.93 11.79
N PRO A 29 5.97 -11.15 13.00
CA PRO A 29 4.66 -10.56 13.32
C PRO A 29 4.61 -9.04 13.16
N GLY A 30 5.72 -8.36 13.43
CA GLY A 30 5.82 -6.91 13.30
C GLY A 30 5.77 -6.47 11.84
N ASP A 31 6.51 -7.15 10.97
CA ASP A 31 6.54 -6.84 9.54
C ASP A 31 5.18 -7.13 8.88
N ILE A 32 4.53 -8.24 9.28
CA ILE A 32 3.18 -8.57 8.82
C ILE A 32 2.19 -7.45 9.20
N ALA A 33 2.23 -7.01 10.46
CA ALA A 33 1.34 -5.95 10.97
C ALA A 33 1.52 -4.64 10.19
N GLN A 34 2.79 -4.22 10.00
CA GLN A 34 3.10 -2.98 9.30
C GLN A 34 2.68 -3.03 7.83
N ARG A 35 3.01 -4.12 7.12
CA ARG A 35 2.59 -4.29 5.74
C ARG A 35 1.06 -4.26 5.61
N SER A 36 0.35 -5.00 6.46
CA SER A 36 -1.11 -5.08 6.41
C SER A 36 -1.80 -3.73 6.56
N LEU A 37 -1.28 -2.83 7.41
CA LEU A 37 -1.85 -1.49 7.55
C LEU A 37 -1.44 -0.58 6.40
N ARG A 38 -0.17 -0.63 5.98
CA ARG A 38 0.40 0.33 5.02
C ARG A 38 -0.11 0.15 3.60
N VAL A 39 -0.46 -1.07 3.17
CA VAL A 39 -1.11 -1.28 1.85
C VAL A 39 -2.48 -0.59 1.82
N ASN A 40 -3.29 -0.73 2.85
CA ASN A 40 -4.56 0.00 2.96
C ASN A 40 -4.37 1.53 3.05
N LEU A 41 -3.32 2.00 3.73
CA LEU A 41 -2.99 3.43 3.77
C LEU A 41 -2.60 3.97 2.38
N SER A 42 -2.05 3.13 1.51
CA SER A 42 -1.76 3.46 0.12
C SER A 42 -3.02 3.80 -0.66
N ASP A 43 -4.08 3.00 -0.53
CA ASP A 43 -5.39 3.28 -1.13
C ASP A 43 -6.00 4.61 -0.64
N ILE A 44 -5.90 4.85 0.67
CA ILE A 44 -6.37 6.11 1.27
C ILE A 44 -5.60 7.30 0.70
N ALA A 45 -4.29 7.16 0.53
CA ALA A 45 -3.45 8.18 -0.09
C ALA A 45 -3.84 8.43 -1.55
N ALA A 46 -4.08 7.36 -2.32
CA ALA A 46 -4.51 7.43 -3.72
C ALA A 46 -5.84 8.19 -3.90
N MET A 47 -6.73 8.10 -2.91
CA MET A 47 -7.99 8.83 -2.88
C MET A 47 -7.85 10.28 -2.35
N GLY A 48 -6.64 10.71 -1.98
CA GLY A 48 -6.41 12.01 -1.34
C GLY A 48 -7.13 12.12 0.01
N ALA A 49 -7.37 11.02 0.70
CA ALA A 49 -8.09 11.00 1.97
C ALA A 49 -7.14 11.02 3.18
N GLU A 50 -7.66 11.46 4.33
CA GLU A 50 -7.00 11.36 5.61
C GLU A 50 -7.44 10.06 6.29
N PRO A 51 -6.52 9.18 6.72
CA PRO A 51 -6.89 7.98 7.45
C PRO A 51 -7.48 8.35 8.82
N ARG A 52 -8.51 7.62 9.25
CA ARG A 52 -9.20 7.90 10.52
C ARG A 52 -9.34 6.66 11.40
N TRP A 53 -9.95 5.61 10.88
CA TRP A 53 -10.28 4.41 11.65
C TRP A 53 -10.01 3.16 10.84
N PHE A 54 -9.79 2.05 11.54
CA PHE A 54 -9.76 0.76 10.88
C PHE A 54 -10.35 -0.35 11.75
N THR A 55 -10.78 -1.42 11.10
CA THR A 55 -11.13 -2.69 11.73
C THR A 55 -10.12 -3.75 11.32
N LEU A 56 -9.94 -4.75 12.19
CA LEU A 56 -9.03 -5.86 11.97
C LEU A 56 -9.77 -7.19 12.13
N ALA A 57 -9.86 -7.98 11.07
CA ALA A 57 -10.19 -9.38 11.15
C ALA A 57 -8.90 -10.21 11.05
N LEU A 58 -8.59 -10.94 12.13
CA LEU A 58 -7.36 -11.70 12.30
C LEU A 58 -7.67 -13.18 12.41
N THR A 59 -7.21 -13.97 11.44
CA THR A 59 -7.29 -15.42 11.51
C THR A 59 -5.91 -15.99 11.88
N LEU A 60 -5.85 -16.84 12.90
CA LEU A 60 -4.61 -17.38 13.44
C LEU A 60 -4.68 -18.91 13.51
N PRO A 61 -3.59 -19.63 13.17
CA PRO A 61 -3.54 -21.08 13.37
C PRO A 61 -3.51 -21.48 14.85
N GLU A 62 -2.95 -20.62 15.70
CA GLU A 62 -2.87 -20.80 17.16
C GLU A 62 -2.80 -19.47 17.90
N ALA A 63 -3.25 -19.45 19.14
CA ALA A 63 -3.18 -18.28 20.01
C ALA A 63 -1.80 -18.17 20.69
N ASN A 64 -0.79 -17.67 19.96
CA ASN A 64 0.56 -17.45 20.48
C ASN A 64 0.69 -16.05 21.08
N LYS A 65 0.85 -15.96 22.41
CA LYS A 65 0.95 -14.68 23.12
C LYS A 65 2.13 -13.82 22.65
N GLY A 66 3.28 -14.42 22.40
CA GLY A 66 4.47 -13.68 21.95
C GLY A 66 4.30 -13.11 20.55
N TRP A 67 3.67 -13.87 19.67
CA TRP A 67 3.33 -13.44 18.33
C TRP A 67 2.34 -12.24 18.37
N LEU A 68 1.24 -12.41 19.11
CA LEU A 68 0.20 -11.39 19.28
C LEU A 68 0.75 -10.09 19.86
N GLN A 69 1.64 -10.17 20.83
CA GLN A 69 2.28 -9.00 21.44
C GLN A 69 3.12 -8.21 20.42
N LYS A 70 3.96 -8.90 19.64
CA LYS A 70 4.79 -8.25 18.61
C LYS A 70 3.94 -7.64 17.50
N PHE A 71 2.93 -8.38 17.04
CA PHE A 71 1.99 -7.91 16.03
C PHE A 71 1.26 -6.65 16.49
N SER A 72 0.62 -6.69 17.65
CA SER A 72 -0.17 -5.57 18.18
C SER A 72 0.67 -4.34 18.48
N GLN A 73 1.90 -4.50 18.99
CA GLN A 73 2.81 -3.39 19.23
C GLN A 73 3.22 -2.68 17.93
N ALA A 74 3.55 -3.45 16.89
CA ALA A 74 3.91 -2.87 15.59
C ALA A 74 2.71 -2.20 14.91
N LEU A 75 1.54 -2.82 14.94
CA LEU A 75 0.30 -2.24 14.43
C LEU A 75 -0.05 -0.93 15.13
N ALA A 76 0.00 -0.91 16.46
CA ALA A 76 -0.30 0.28 17.26
C ALA A 76 0.69 1.43 16.97
N LYS A 77 1.98 1.10 16.78
CA LYS A 77 3.00 2.08 16.43
C LYS A 77 2.69 2.75 15.08
N ASP A 78 2.39 1.97 14.04
CA ASP A 78 2.07 2.51 12.73
C ASP A 78 0.73 3.24 12.75
N ALA A 79 -0.29 2.73 13.44
CA ALA A 79 -1.56 3.42 13.61
C ALA A 79 -1.39 4.81 14.24
N ALA A 80 -0.56 4.94 15.27
CA ALA A 80 -0.22 6.23 15.87
C ALA A 80 0.57 7.13 14.92
N THR A 81 1.52 6.56 14.15
CA THR A 81 2.33 7.31 13.18
C THR A 81 1.47 7.93 12.08
N PHE A 82 0.48 7.19 11.58
CA PHE A 82 -0.37 7.61 10.47
C PHE A 82 -1.72 8.20 10.92
N GLY A 83 -1.93 8.37 12.22
CA GLY A 83 -3.09 9.07 12.76
C GLY A 83 -4.42 8.32 12.63
N CYS A 84 -4.41 6.98 12.57
CA CYS A 84 -5.61 6.17 12.50
C CYS A 84 -5.79 5.29 13.75
N ALA A 85 -7.04 4.91 14.06
CA ALA A 85 -7.38 4.17 15.26
C ALA A 85 -8.08 2.85 14.96
N LEU A 86 -7.67 1.76 15.65
CA LEU A 86 -8.40 0.49 15.65
C LEU A 86 -9.72 0.65 16.43
N VAL A 87 -10.85 0.45 15.76
CA VAL A 87 -12.18 0.69 16.33
C VAL A 87 -13.03 -0.58 16.47
N GLY A 88 -12.54 -1.69 15.95
CA GLY A 88 -13.27 -2.97 16.03
C GLY A 88 -12.57 -4.07 15.26
N GLY A 89 -13.21 -5.23 15.21
CA GLY A 89 -12.68 -6.36 14.46
C GLY A 89 -13.13 -7.69 15.04
N ASP A 90 -12.49 -8.76 14.53
CA ASP A 90 -12.74 -10.14 14.96
C ASP A 90 -11.43 -10.93 15.01
N THR A 91 -11.40 -12.00 15.79
CA THR A 91 -10.27 -12.94 15.81
C THR A 91 -10.81 -14.36 15.79
N THR A 92 -10.36 -15.15 14.82
CA THR A 92 -10.82 -16.52 14.63
C THR A 92 -9.65 -17.50 14.42
N ALA A 93 -9.91 -18.80 14.56
CA ALA A 93 -8.94 -19.85 14.31
C ALA A 93 -8.97 -20.27 12.82
N GLY A 94 -7.79 -20.46 12.23
CA GLY A 94 -7.63 -20.91 10.85
C GLY A 94 -6.26 -20.57 10.27
N PRO A 95 -6.04 -20.73 8.96
CA PRO A 95 -4.80 -20.33 8.31
C PRO A 95 -4.54 -18.83 8.52
N LEU A 96 -3.27 -18.47 8.76
CA LEU A 96 -2.89 -17.08 9.06
C LEU A 96 -3.31 -16.14 7.92
N SER A 97 -4.25 -15.27 8.23
CA SER A 97 -4.66 -14.17 7.35
C SER A 97 -5.02 -12.93 8.15
N ILE A 98 -4.76 -11.78 7.55
CA ILE A 98 -5.01 -10.47 8.15
C ILE A 98 -5.86 -9.67 7.18
N THR A 99 -7.05 -9.29 7.59
CA THR A 99 -7.90 -8.37 6.82
C THR A 99 -8.03 -7.07 7.59
N ILE A 100 -7.62 -5.98 6.96
CA ILE A 100 -7.84 -4.63 7.48
C ILE A 100 -8.84 -3.93 6.57
N GLN A 101 -9.89 -3.37 7.16
CA GLN A 101 -10.76 -2.40 6.51
C GLN A 101 -10.43 -1.03 7.08
N LEU A 102 -9.95 -0.13 6.23
CA LEU A 102 -9.55 1.21 6.62
C LEU A 102 -10.57 2.25 6.15
N PHE A 103 -10.85 3.20 7.00
CA PHE A 103 -11.76 4.31 6.77
C PHE A 103 -10.98 5.61 6.82
N GLY A 104 -11.10 6.40 5.77
CA GLY A 104 -10.57 7.74 5.68
C GLY A 104 -11.67 8.76 5.41
N THR A 105 -11.34 10.03 5.53
CA THR A 105 -12.24 11.12 5.17
C THR A 105 -11.59 12.08 4.19
N VAL A 106 -12.40 12.69 3.34
CA VAL A 106 -11.98 13.66 2.35
C VAL A 106 -13.05 14.74 2.24
N PRO A 107 -12.71 16.03 2.04
CA PRO A 107 -13.72 17.06 1.80
C PRO A 107 -14.64 16.68 0.63
N ALA A 108 -15.94 16.98 0.77
CA ALA A 108 -16.94 16.60 -0.21
C ALA A 108 -16.57 17.08 -1.62
N GLY A 109 -16.56 16.18 -2.58
CA GLY A 109 -16.20 16.45 -3.98
C GLY A 109 -14.71 16.61 -4.25
N LYS A 110 -13.82 16.30 -3.29
CA LYS A 110 -12.35 16.40 -3.45
C LYS A 110 -11.65 15.04 -3.47
N ALA A 111 -12.41 13.94 -3.44
CA ALA A 111 -11.82 12.61 -3.57
C ALA A 111 -11.17 12.45 -4.95
N LEU A 112 -9.92 12.01 -4.96
CA LEU A 112 -9.26 11.56 -6.17
C LEU A 112 -9.84 10.21 -6.58
N THR A 113 -10.00 10.01 -7.88
CA THR A 113 -10.53 8.75 -8.44
C THR A 113 -9.67 8.33 -9.62
N ARG A 114 -9.80 7.07 -10.03
CA ARG A 114 -9.14 6.57 -11.24
C ARG A 114 -9.79 7.06 -12.54
N THR A 115 -10.94 7.71 -12.45
CA THR A 115 -11.64 8.34 -13.59
C THR A 115 -11.35 9.84 -13.63
N GLY A 116 -11.36 10.44 -14.84
CA GLY A 116 -11.22 11.88 -15.01
C GLY A 116 -9.95 12.31 -15.73
N ALA A 117 -9.05 11.38 -16.06
CA ALA A 117 -7.90 11.67 -16.90
C ALA A 117 -8.33 12.19 -18.27
N GLN A 118 -7.54 13.09 -18.84
CA GLN A 118 -7.81 13.74 -20.12
C GLN A 118 -6.65 13.53 -21.11
N ALA A 119 -6.95 13.55 -22.39
CA ALA A 119 -5.91 13.48 -23.42
C ALA A 119 -4.94 14.66 -23.28
N GLY A 120 -3.66 14.36 -23.20
CA GLY A 120 -2.59 15.34 -22.98
C GLY A 120 -2.16 15.49 -21.52
N ASP A 121 -2.84 14.85 -20.57
CA ASP A 121 -2.38 14.78 -19.18
C ASP A 121 -1.02 14.08 -19.09
N LYS A 122 -0.20 14.52 -18.16
CA LYS A 122 1.09 13.90 -17.89
C LYS A 122 0.99 12.91 -16.73
N VAL A 123 1.67 11.79 -16.88
CA VAL A 123 1.77 10.76 -15.84
C VAL A 123 2.90 11.11 -14.89
N TYR A 124 2.61 11.12 -13.59
CA TYR A 124 3.58 11.31 -12.52
C TYR A 124 3.54 10.14 -11.56
N VAL A 125 4.69 9.82 -10.97
CA VAL A 125 4.83 8.79 -9.94
C VAL A 125 5.52 9.41 -8.72
N THR A 126 5.05 9.09 -7.53
CA THR A 126 5.70 9.50 -6.28
C THR A 126 6.74 8.45 -5.87
N GLY A 127 8.00 8.86 -5.73
CA GLY A 127 9.10 7.98 -5.34
C GLY A 127 9.66 7.14 -6.49
N SER A 128 10.40 6.08 -6.16
CA SER A 128 11.00 5.14 -7.11
C SER A 128 10.17 3.88 -7.30
N LEU A 129 10.26 3.31 -8.51
CA LEU A 129 9.57 2.09 -8.91
C LEU A 129 10.47 0.86 -8.80
N GLY A 130 9.84 -0.30 -8.61
CA GLY A 130 10.46 -1.61 -8.71
C GLY A 130 11.08 -2.14 -7.41
N GLU A 131 11.30 -1.31 -6.39
CA GLU A 131 11.99 -1.73 -5.15
C GLU A 131 11.24 -2.82 -4.38
N GLY A 132 9.90 -2.76 -4.32
CA GLY A 132 9.08 -3.80 -3.70
C GLY A 132 9.15 -5.13 -4.44
N ALA A 133 9.08 -5.09 -5.77
CA ALA A 133 9.20 -6.28 -6.62
C ALA A 133 10.62 -6.89 -6.56
N ALA A 134 11.66 -6.06 -6.47
CA ALA A 134 13.04 -6.52 -6.35
C ALA A 134 13.32 -7.29 -5.04
N ALA A 135 12.43 -7.21 -4.05
CA ALA A 135 12.53 -8.03 -2.84
C ALA A 135 11.99 -9.45 -3.04
N LEU A 136 11.16 -9.73 -4.03
CA LEU A 136 10.52 -11.04 -4.23
C LEU A 136 11.50 -12.21 -4.39
N PRO A 137 12.63 -12.07 -5.12
CA PRO A 137 13.65 -13.13 -5.20
C PRO A 137 14.25 -13.51 -3.84
N LEU A 138 14.27 -12.61 -2.86
CA LEU A 138 14.71 -12.91 -1.49
C LEU A 138 13.81 -13.94 -0.80
N PHE A 139 12.60 -14.10 -1.29
CA PHE A 139 11.59 -15.05 -0.80
C PHE A 139 11.43 -16.27 -1.72
N GLY A 140 12.30 -16.41 -2.74
CA GLY A 140 12.21 -17.49 -3.73
C GLY A 140 11.06 -17.32 -4.73
N ILE A 141 10.58 -16.10 -4.93
CA ILE A 141 9.51 -15.75 -5.88
C ILE A 141 10.13 -15.11 -7.11
N GLY A 142 9.87 -15.66 -8.29
CA GLY A 142 10.42 -15.20 -9.57
C GLY A 142 11.83 -15.71 -9.83
N GLU A 143 12.48 -15.16 -10.86
CA GLU A 143 13.84 -15.52 -11.23
C GLU A 143 14.85 -15.00 -10.18
N PRO A 144 15.87 -15.80 -9.84
CA PRO A 144 16.94 -15.34 -8.96
C PRO A 144 17.65 -14.12 -9.58
N VAL A 145 17.53 -12.98 -8.94
CA VAL A 145 18.34 -11.81 -9.29
C VAL A 145 19.67 -11.94 -8.53
N ALA A 146 20.78 -11.85 -9.24
CA ALA A 146 22.07 -11.71 -8.62
C ALA A 146 22.11 -10.35 -7.89
N ILE A 147 21.66 -10.34 -6.64
CA ILE A 147 21.77 -9.17 -5.78
C ILE A 147 23.25 -9.09 -5.41
N ASP A 148 23.96 -8.22 -6.10
CA ASP A 148 25.36 -7.95 -5.79
C ASP A 148 25.46 -7.43 -4.35
N CYS A 149 26.57 -7.69 -3.66
CA CYS A 149 26.77 -7.37 -2.24
C CYS A 149 26.58 -5.87 -1.89
N GLU A 150 26.50 -5.00 -2.88
CA GLU A 150 26.21 -3.58 -2.71
C GLU A 150 24.71 -3.25 -2.53
N VAL A 151 23.82 -4.19 -2.80
CA VAL A 151 22.39 -3.99 -2.55
C VAL A 151 22.10 -4.30 -1.10
N ASP A 152 21.70 -3.29 -0.37
CA ASP A 152 21.26 -3.45 1.00
C ASP A 152 19.98 -4.33 1.05
N ARG A 153 20.20 -5.61 1.35
CA ARG A 153 19.10 -6.59 1.53
C ARG A 153 18.05 -6.07 2.52
N GLU A 154 18.51 -5.38 3.56
CA GLU A 154 17.61 -4.81 4.55
C GLU A 154 16.74 -3.69 3.95
N ALA A 155 17.31 -2.86 3.07
CA ALA A 155 16.55 -1.82 2.38
C ALA A 155 15.42 -2.42 1.52
N LEU A 156 15.70 -3.52 0.81
CA LEU A 156 14.67 -4.25 0.05
C LEU A 156 13.56 -4.80 0.94
N LEU A 157 13.94 -5.46 2.05
CA LEU A 157 12.97 -5.97 3.02
C LEU A 157 12.14 -4.84 3.65
N GLN A 158 12.76 -3.71 3.93
CA GLN A 158 12.07 -2.51 4.41
C GLN A 158 11.04 -2.04 3.38
N ARG A 159 11.39 -1.95 2.10
CA ARG A 159 10.45 -1.53 1.04
C ARG A 159 9.30 -2.52 0.87
N PHE A 160 9.56 -3.81 0.99
CA PHE A 160 8.52 -4.83 0.90
C PHE A 160 7.56 -4.81 2.10
N TYR A 161 8.10 -4.84 3.33
CA TYR A 161 7.28 -4.93 4.52
C TYR A 161 6.73 -3.58 5.01
N ARG A 162 7.41 -2.50 4.67
CA ARG A 162 7.09 -1.15 5.13
C ARG A 162 6.99 -0.17 3.97
N PRO A 163 6.11 -0.45 2.97
CA PRO A 163 5.89 0.51 1.90
C PRO A 163 5.50 1.86 2.51
N GLU A 164 6.00 2.95 1.92
CA GLU A 164 5.70 4.30 2.40
C GLU A 164 4.38 4.77 1.79
N PRO A 165 3.30 4.87 2.57
CA PRO A 165 2.03 5.39 2.07
C PRO A 165 2.17 6.89 1.79
N ARG A 166 1.82 7.31 0.57
CA ARG A 166 2.01 8.68 0.07
C ARG A 166 0.89 9.62 0.49
N LEU A 167 0.56 9.63 1.79
CA LEU A 167 -0.56 10.39 2.34
C LEU A 167 -0.42 11.90 2.09
N ASN A 168 0.78 12.46 2.34
CA ASN A 168 1.01 13.89 2.14
C ASN A 168 0.88 14.29 0.67
N GLU A 169 1.44 13.47 -0.22
CA GLU A 169 1.33 13.67 -1.65
C GLU A 169 -0.13 13.57 -2.11
N GLY A 170 -0.87 12.56 -1.64
CA GLY A 170 -2.30 12.41 -1.94
C GLY A 170 -3.11 13.65 -1.52
N LEU A 171 -2.87 14.18 -0.33
CA LEU A 171 -3.55 15.40 0.13
C LEU A 171 -3.25 16.62 -0.76
N GLN A 172 -2.02 16.77 -1.24
CA GLN A 172 -1.61 17.88 -2.10
C GLN A 172 -2.16 17.75 -3.52
N LEU A 173 -2.44 16.53 -3.97
CA LEU A 173 -2.94 16.28 -5.32
C LEU A 173 -4.44 16.54 -5.50
N ARG A 174 -5.22 16.73 -4.43
CA ARG A 174 -6.69 16.88 -4.47
C ARG A 174 -7.21 17.89 -5.48
N ASP A 175 -6.50 18.99 -5.71
CA ASP A 175 -6.91 20.03 -6.65
C ASP A 175 -6.01 20.15 -7.89
N LEU A 176 -5.07 19.20 -8.03
CA LEU A 176 -4.06 19.21 -9.09
C LEU A 176 -4.20 18.05 -10.06
N ALA A 177 -4.46 16.84 -9.53
CA ALA A 177 -4.55 15.64 -10.35
C ALA A 177 -5.96 15.46 -10.92
N SER A 178 -6.04 15.13 -12.19
CA SER A 178 -7.28 14.76 -12.88
C SER A 178 -7.74 13.34 -12.54
N ALA A 179 -6.78 12.44 -12.27
CA ALA A 179 -7.01 11.07 -11.81
C ALA A 179 -5.83 10.60 -10.96
N ALA A 180 -6.07 9.65 -10.06
CA ALA A 180 -5.03 9.04 -9.25
C ALA A 180 -5.37 7.58 -8.91
N LEU A 181 -4.32 6.78 -8.71
CA LEU A 181 -4.37 5.40 -8.25
C LEU A 181 -3.02 5.11 -7.57
N ASP A 182 -3.00 4.24 -6.59
CA ASP A 182 -1.72 3.72 -6.09
C ASP A 182 -1.16 2.64 -7.04
N ILE A 183 0.12 2.31 -6.85
CA ILE A 183 0.78 1.26 -7.64
C ILE A 183 0.92 0.03 -6.76
N SER A 184 0.09 -0.98 -7.02
CA SER A 184 0.04 -2.25 -6.29
C SER A 184 0.51 -3.44 -7.14
N ASP A 185 0.01 -3.54 -8.37
CA ASP A 185 0.30 -4.64 -9.31
C ASP A 185 1.37 -4.28 -10.34
N GLY A 186 1.78 -3.02 -10.35
CA GLY A 186 2.82 -2.48 -11.21
C GLY A 186 2.34 -1.37 -12.13
N LEU A 187 3.25 -0.48 -12.50
CA LEU A 187 2.95 0.74 -13.24
C LEU A 187 2.06 0.51 -14.47
N ILE A 188 2.36 -0.52 -15.27
CA ILE A 188 1.61 -0.76 -16.53
C ILE A 188 0.18 -1.20 -16.25
N ALA A 189 -0.03 -2.10 -15.29
CA ALA A 189 -1.35 -2.58 -14.93
C ALA A 189 -2.19 -1.45 -14.31
N ASP A 190 -1.63 -0.74 -13.35
CA ASP A 190 -2.34 0.29 -12.61
C ASP A 190 -2.62 1.53 -13.47
N LEU A 191 -1.66 1.98 -14.29
CA LEU A 191 -1.92 3.03 -15.29
C LEU A 191 -2.97 2.61 -16.32
N GLY A 192 -3.00 1.32 -16.68
CA GLY A 192 -4.02 0.73 -17.53
C GLY A 192 -5.43 0.90 -16.96
N HIS A 193 -5.59 0.82 -15.63
CA HIS A 193 -6.87 1.08 -14.96
C HIS A 193 -7.31 2.54 -15.08
N ILE A 194 -6.41 3.50 -14.94
CA ILE A 194 -6.73 4.94 -15.14
C ILE A 194 -7.11 5.19 -16.61
N ALA A 195 -6.30 4.69 -17.55
CA ALA A 195 -6.52 4.88 -18.97
C ALA A 195 -7.84 4.25 -19.40
N GLY A 196 -8.10 3.00 -19.03
CA GLY A 196 -9.34 2.31 -19.35
C GLY A 196 -10.59 2.95 -18.73
N SER A 197 -10.48 3.46 -17.49
CA SER A 197 -11.59 4.15 -16.81
C SER A 197 -11.92 5.51 -17.44
N SER A 198 -11.02 6.07 -18.25
CA SER A 198 -11.16 7.37 -18.92
C SER A 198 -11.28 7.24 -20.47
N ASP A 199 -11.35 6.01 -20.98
CA ASP A 199 -11.37 5.71 -22.42
C ASP A 199 -10.17 6.33 -23.17
N LEU A 200 -8.96 6.17 -22.61
CA LEU A 200 -7.71 6.72 -23.12
C LEU A 200 -6.66 5.62 -23.33
N GLY A 201 -5.61 5.96 -24.06
CA GLY A 201 -4.33 5.24 -24.07
C GLY A 201 -3.30 5.98 -23.23
N ALA A 202 -2.23 5.28 -22.84
CA ALA A 202 -1.10 5.88 -22.14
C ALA A 202 0.20 5.53 -22.88
N GLU A 203 1.11 6.51 -22.97
CA GLU A 203 2.47 6.33 -23.51
C GLU A 203 3.48 6.48 -22.38
N ILE A 204 4.36 5.49 -22.23
CA ILE A 204 5.42 5.46 -21.22
C ILE A 204 6.77 5.50 -21.91
N GLN A 205 7.61 6.47 -21.56
CA GLN A 205 9.01 6.52 -21.98
C GLN A 205 9.88 5.83 -20.92
N PHE A 206 10.36 4.64 -21.22
CA PHE A 206 11.09 3.79 -20.26
C PHE A 206 12.30 4.48 -19.65
N GLU A 207 13.00 5.31 -20.41
CA GLU A 207 14.19 6.04 -19.98
C GLU A 207 13.88 7.10 -18.91
N GLN A 208 12.63 7.52 -18.83
CA GLN A 208 12.15 8.51 -17.84
C GLN A 208 11.56 7.91 -16.58
N LEU A 209 11.46 6.57 -16.51
CA LEU A 209 10.93 5.94 -15.31
C LEU A 209 11.83 6.22 -14.09
N PRO A 210 11.24 6.62 -12.94
CA PRO A 210 11.98 6.86 -11.72
C PRO A 210 12.37 5.55 -11.04
N VAL A 211 13.33 4.84 -11.61
CA VAL A 211 13.90 3.60 -11.06
C VAL A 211 15.16 3.94 -10.28
N ALA A 212 15.31 3.35 -9.09
CA ALA A 212 16.50 3.52 -8.28
C ALA A 212 17.78 3.13 -9.07
N SER A 213 18.86 3.89 -8.91
CA SER A 213 20.09 3.70 -9.70
C SER A 213 20.68 2.29 -9.58
N TRP A 214 20.62 1.70 -8.39
CA TRP A 214 21.07 0.34 -8.13
C TRP A 214 20.20 -0.73 -8.82
N LEU A 215 18.88 -0.50 -8.96
CA LEU A 215 18.02 -1.39 -9.75
C LEU A 215 18.34 -1.34 -11.25
N LYS A 216 18.70 -0.17 -11.76
CA LYS A 216 19.15 -0.03 -13.16
C LYS A 216 20.44 -0.79 -13.45
N ALA A 217 21.27 -1.02 -12.45
CA ALA A 217 22.50 -1.80 -12.59
C ALA A 217 22.26 -3.32 -12.60
N LEU A 218 21.05 -3.78 -12.23
CA LEU A 218 20.66 -5.20 -12.25
C LEU A 218 19.95 -5.62 -13.55
N ALA A 219 19.59 -4.67 -14.40
CA ALA A 219 18.91 -4.90 -15.69
C ALA A 219 19.91 -4.94 -16.84
#